data_4717d1f7e0bbf3d9b1ac3ef352eb74be
#
_entry.id   4717d1f7e0bbf3d9b1ac3ef352eb74be
#
_cell.length_a   1.000
_cell.length_b   1.000
_cell.length_c   1.000
_cell.angle_alpha   90.00
_cell.angle_beta   90.00
_cell.angle_gamma   90.00
#
_symmetry.space_group_name_H-M   'P 1'
#
loop_
_entity.id
_entity.type
_entity.pdbx_description
1 polymer ?
#
loop_
_entity_poly.entity_id
_entity_poly.type
_entity_poly.pdbx_seq_one_letter_code
_entity_poly.pdbx_strand_id
1 'polypeptide(L)'
;MLICYVCVTTSEIGKVWTYGEEALEPSVTRKKTYDLLMNKALVLFEQGEIPSISRLATEAGVSRATAYRYFPTQSDLIAAAVGASLETIREWKPKSDDKVGERIAELFDFAFPEMFCHEGALRAALLVSLQQWALERHSPDKMEKKLVRGNRKATLARVMEPVKEKYSPEMYRKVIAAFSLLYGSEVFLVMKDIWGMDNQEVIDNVQWMAKAIINQANRESSEEEYAGNK
;
A
#
# COMPACT_ATOMS: atom_id res chain seq x y z
N MET A 1 -5.45 -4.11 -25.23
CA MET A 1 -5.98 -4.95 -24.14
C MET A 1 -4.95 -6.03 -23.85
N LEU A 2 -3.87 -5.64 -23.17
CA LEU A 2 -2.83 -6.57 -22.71
C LEU A 2 -3.23 -7.02 -21.29
N ILE A 3 -3.65 -8.26 -21.20
CA ILE A 3 -3.87 -8.93 -19.92
C ILE A 3 -2.49 -9.11 -19.29
N CYS A 4 -2.27 -8.43 -18.17
CA CYS A 4 -1.05 -8.59 -17.37
C CYS A 4 -1.04 -10.02 -16.78
N TYR A 5 -0.46 -10.96 -17.54
CA TYR A 5 -0.20 -12.33 -17.12
C TYR A 5 1.19 -12.37 -16.48
N VAL A 6 1.36 -11.73 -15.35
CA VAL A 6 2.62 -11.89 -14.60
C VAL A 6 2.31 -11.98 -13.12
N CYS A 7 2.71 -13.11 -12.59
CA CYS A 7 2.99 -13.39 -11.20
C CYS A 7 1.83 -13.64 -10.23
N VAL A 8 1.27 -14.84 -10.35
CA VAL A 8 1.05 -15.59 -9.12
C VAL A 8 2.01 -16.77 -9.13
N THR A 9 3.25 -16.55 -8.74
CA THR A 9 4.11 -17.67 -8.35
C THR A 9 3.77 -18.05 -6.92
N THR A 10 3.24 -19.25 -6.79
CA THR A 10 2.67 -19.86 -5.58
C THR A 10 3.71 -20.28 -4.54
N SER A 11 4.83 -19.61 -4.33
CA SER A 11 5.86 -20.22 -3.50
C SER A 11 6.16 -19.59 -2.14
N GLU A 12 5.58 -18.44 -1.74
CA GLU A 12 5.93 -17.86 -0.41
C GLU A 12 4.81 -17.12 0.36
N ILE A 13 3.54 -17.44 0.15
CA ILE A 13 2.47 -16.87 0.97
C ILE A 13 2.34 -17.66 2.27
N GLY A 14 3.25 -17.46 3.20
CA GLY A 14 3.31 -18.27 4.41
C GLY A 14 3.53 -17.58 5.74
N LYS A 15 3.64 -16.24 5.82
CA LYS A 15 3.80 -15.57 7.12
C LYS A 15 2.70 -14.57 7.38
N VAL A 16 1.67 -15.02 8.03
CA VAL A 16 0.55 -14.21 8.50
C VAL A 16 0.75 -13.85 9.96
N TRP A 17 0.57 -12.61 10.27
CA TRP A 17 0.33 -11.93 11.55
C TRP A 17 -0.02 -12.85 12.72
N THR A 18 0.89 -13.00 13.68
CA THR A 18 0.60 -13.58 14.99
C THR A 18 0.39 -12.48 16.01
N TYR A 19 -0.85 -12.32 16.48
CA TYR A 19 -1.12 -11.89 17.84
C TYR A 19 -0.99 -13.13 18.73
N GLY A 20 -0.04 -13.12 19.63
CA GLY A 20 0.25 -14.01 20.72
C GLY A 20 -0.68 -15.21 20.96
N GLU A 21 -0.34 -16.33 20.33
CA GLU A 21 -0.59 -17.70 20.74
C GLU A 21 0.23 -18.56 19.78
N GLU A 22 0.89 -19.60 20.27
CA GLU A 22 1.72 -20.51 19.47
C GLU A 22 0.96 -20.98 18.23
N ALA A 23 1.35 -20.46 17.06
CA ALA A 23 0.69 -20.77 15.80
C ALA A 23 1.09 -22.16 15.34
N LEU A 24 0.20 -23.12 15.55
CA LEU A 24 0.21 -24.37 14.81
C LEU A 24 0.17 -24.05 13.31
N GLU A 25 1.10 -24.60 12.52
CA GLU A 25 1.13 -24.50 11.04
C GLU A 25 -0.28 -24.73 10.51
N PRO A 26 -0.84 -23.81 9.71
CA PRO A 26 -2.20 -24.02 9.18
C PRO A 26 -2.22 -25.28 8.32
N SER A 27 -3.20 -26.17 8.53
CA SER A 27 -3.34 -27.37 7.72
C SER A 27 -3.36 -27.00 6.23
N VAL A 28 -2.79 -27.83 5.36
CA VAL A 28 -2.73 -27.62 3.89
C VAL A 28 -4.10 -27.23 3.32
N THR A 29 -5.17 -27.83 3.82
CA THR A 29 -6.55 -27.53 3.42
C THR A 29 -6.95 -26.10 3.82
N ARG A 30 -6.53 -25.63 5.01
CA ARG A 30 -6.83 -24.28 5.47
C ARG A 30 -6.15 -23.22 4.60
N LYS A 31 -4.89 -23.45 4.23
CA LYS A 31 -4.15 -22.56 3.32
C LYS A 31 -4.81 -22.53 1.94
N LYS A 32 -5.13 -23.67 1.35
CA LYS A 32 -5.81 -23.75 0.04
C LYS A 32 -7.13 -22.97 0.01
N THR A 33 -7.93 -23.08 1.08
CA THR A 33 -9.19 -22.34 1.16
C THR A 33 -8.98 -20.84 1.30
N TYR A 34 -7.99 -20.41 2.08
CA TYR A 34 -7.60 -19.00 2.19
C TYR A 34 -7.17 -18.44 0.83
N ASP A 35 -6.27 -19.12 0.13
CA ASP A 35 -5.75 -18.72 -1.17
C ASP A 35 -6.89 -18.63 -2.21
N LEU A 36 -7.82 -19.59 -2.20
CA LEU A 36 -9.00 -19.55 -3.07
C LEU A 36 -9.87 -18.32 -2.81
N LEU A 37 -10.18 -18.04 -1.56
CA LEU A 37 -10.98 -16.86 -1.17
C LEU A 37 -10.25 -15.56 -1.55
N MET A 38 -8.95 -15.47 -1.28
CA MET A 38 -8.15 -14.29 -1.59
C MET A 38 -8.08 -14.04 -3.09
N ASN A 39 -7.79 -15.06 -3.91
CA ASN A 39 -7.73 -14.93 -5.36
C ASN A 39 -9.08 -14.48 -5.94
N LYS A 40 -10.20 -15.01 -5.43
CA LYS A 40 -11.54 -14.57 -5.86
C LYS A 40 -11.83 -13.13 -5.44
N ALA A 41 -11.42 -12.73 -4.23
CA ALA A 41 -11.58 -11.36 -3.76
C ALA A 41 -10.80 -10.36 -4.62
N LEU A 42 -9.54 -10.66 -4.95
CA LEU A 42 -8.71 -9.80 -5.80
C LEU A 42 -9.34 -9.62 -7.19
N VAL A 43 -9.83 -10.70 -7.81
CA VAL A 43 -10.53 -10.60 -9.11
C VAL A 43 -11.75 -9.69 -9.01
N LEU A 44 -12.57 -9.81 -7.97
CA LEU A 44 -13.75 -8.96 -7.79
C LEU A 44 -13.35 -7.50 -7.56
N PHE A 45 -12.31 -7.22 -6.77
CA PHE A 45 -11.80 -5.87 -6.58
C PHE A 45 -11.35 -5.23 -7.90
N GLU A 46 -10.63 -5.97 -8.75
CA GLU A 46 -10.18 -5.45 -10.06
C GLU A 46 -11.35 -5.21 -11.03
N GLN A 47 -12.48 -5.87 -10.83
CA GLN A 47 -13.74 -5.59 -11.54
C GLN A 47 -14.50 -4.37 -10.95
N GLY A 48 -13.96 -3.73 -9.90
CA GLY A 48 -14.60 -2.62 -9.19
C GLY A 48 -15.70 -3.06 -8.20
N GLU A 49 -15.86 -4.38 -7.96
CA GLU A 49 -16.79 -4.91 -6.97
C GLU A 49 -16.10 -5.01 -5.61
N ILE A 50 -16.72 -4.44 -4.56
CA ILE A 50 -16.30 -4.65 -3.18
C ILE A 50 -17.23 -5.70 -2.55
N PRO A 51 -16.86 -6.99 -2.60
CA PRO A 51 -17.77 -8.06 -2.24
C PRO A 51 -18.08 -8.09 -0.74
N SER A 52 -19.32 -8.39 -0.38
CA SER A 52 -19.62 -8.87 0.96
C SER A 52 -19.02 -10.27 1.17
N ILE A 53 -18.80 -10.68 2.44
CA ILE A 53 -18.28 -12.02 2.74
C ILE A 53 -19.21 -13.13 2.19
N SER A 54 -20.53 -12.89 2.19
CA SER A 54 -21.49 -13.82 1.61
C SER A 54 -21.37 -13.91 0.07
N ARG A 55 -21.14 -12.79 -0.61
CA ARG A 55 -20.91 -12.75 -2.06
C ARG A 55 -19.62 -13.48 -2.43
N LEU A 56 -18.54 -13.23 -1.67
CA LEU A 56 -17.26 -13.92 -1.83
C LEU A 56 -17.40 -15.45 -1.63
N ALA A 57 -18.14 -15.89 -0.60
CA ALA A 57 -18.40 -17.31 -0.37
C ALA A 57 -19.05 -17.98 -1.57
N THR A 58 -20.06 -17.33 -2.15
CA THR A 58 -20.75 -17.83 -3.36
C THR A 58 -19.79 -17.94 -4.54
N GLU A 59 -18.98 -16.90 -4.77
CA GLU A 59 -18.00 -16.87 -5.87
C GLU A 59 -16.90 -17.91 -5.73
N ALA A 60 -16.49 -18.19 -4.48
CA ALA A 60 -15.46 -19.20 -4.18
C ALA A 60 -16.02 -20.63 -4.06
N GLY A 61 -17.34 -20.82 -4.12
CA GLY A 61 -17.98 -22.14 -4.00
C GLY A 61 -17.83 -22.75 -2.59
N VAL A 62 -17.72 -21.90 -1.54
CA VAL A 62 -17.63 -22.35 -0.15
C VAL A 62 -18.86 -21.95 0.66
N SER A 63 -19.06 -22.57 1.83
CA SER A 63 -20.15 -22.15 2.72
C SER A 63 -19.89 -20.75 3.30
N ARG A 64 -20.95 -19.99 3.59
CA ARG A 64 -20.84 -18.70 4.28
C ARG A 64 -20.08 -18.81 5.60
N ALA A 65 -20.40 -19.85 6.40
CA ALA A 65 -19.71 -20.09 7.67
C ALA A 65 -18.19 -20.29 7.48
N THR A 66 -17.79 -20.94 6.38
CA THR A 66 -16.38 -21.09 6.02
C THR A 66 -15.75 -19.74 5.72
N ALA A 67 -16.35 -18.92 4.86
CA ALA A 67 -15.80 -17.62 4.50
C ALA A 67 -15.71 -16.66 5.71
N TYR A 68 -16.74 -16.58 6.55
CA TYR A 68 -16.73 -15.76 7.76
C TYR A 68 -15.67 -16.18 8.79
N ARG A 69 -15.27 -17.44 8.80
CA ARG A 69 -14.17 -17.90 9.66
C ARG A 69 -12.81 -17.34 9.24
N TYR A 70 -12.60 -17.06 7.95
CA TYR A 70 -11.37 -16.43 7.44
C TYR A 70 -11.43 -14.91 7.50
N PHE A 71 -12.58 -14.33 7.16
CA PHE A 71 -12.80 -12.90 7.10
C PHE A 71 -14.10 -12.57 7.85
N PRO A 72 -14.01 -12.27 9.16
CA PRO A 72 -15.19 -11.94 9.97
C PRO A 72 -15.94 -10.71 9.46
N THR A 73 -15.20 -9.73 8.91
CA THR A 73 -15.78 -8.50 8.36
C THR A 73 -15.25 -8.23 6.95
N GLN A 74 -15.94 -7.35 6.21
CA GLN A 74 -15.46 -6.85 4.93
C GLN A 74 -14.14 -6.06 5.08
N SER A 75 -13.99 -5.34 6.18
CA SER A 75 -12.74 -4.63 6.49
C SER A 75 -11.56 -5.59 6.67
N ASP A 76 -11.77 -6.75 7.30
CA ASP A 76 -10.73 -7.78 7.44
C ASP A 76 -10.32 -8.36 6.07
N LEU A 77 -11.30 -8.61 5.19
CA LEU A 77 -11.03 -9.06 3.81
C LEU A 77 -10.19 -8.03 3.05
N ILE A 78 -10.57 -6.75 3.09
CA ILE A 78 -9.86 -5.68 2.39
C ILE A 78 -8.45 -5.49 2.98
N ALA A 79 -8.31 -5.54 4.31
CA ALA A 79 -7.01 -5.47 4.96
C ALA A 79 -6.07 -6.60 4.52
N ALA A 80 -6.60 -7.83 4.42
CA ALA A 80 -5.85 -8.99 3.96
C ALA A 80 -5.48 -8.86 2.47
N ALA A 81 -6.41 -8.41 1.62
CA ALA A 81 -6.16 -8.20 0.20
C ALA A 81 -5.07 -7.15 -0.04
N VAL A 82 -5.14 -5.99 0.62
CA VAL A 82 -4.10 -4.96 0.56
C VAL A 82 -2.77 -5.48 1.12
N GLY A 83 -2.82 -6.26 2.21
CA GLY A 83 -1.64 -6.89 2.78
C GLY A 83 -0.91 -7.80 1.78
N ALA A 84 -1.65 -8.64 1.08
CA ALA A 84 -1.13 -9.52 0.02
C ALA A 84 -0.62 -8.71 -1.19
N SER A 85 -1.38 -7.72 -1.64
CA SER A 85 -1.03 -6.86 -2.79
C SER A 85 0.25 -6.03 -2.60
N LEU A 86 0.61 -5.70 -1.37
CA LEU A 86 1.77 -4.87 -1.05
C LEU A 86 2.94 -5.67 -0.44
N GLU A 87 2.89 -6.99 -0.47
CA GLU A 87 3.93 -7.83 0.16
C GLU A 87 5.29 -7.63 -0.50
N THR A 88 5.35 -7.69 -1.82
CA THR A 88 6.56 -7.45 -2.62
C THR A 88 7.17 -6.07 -2.34
N ILE A 89 6.31 -5.05 -2.22
CA ILE A 89 6.75 -3.68 -1.91
C ILE A 89 7.30 -3.57 -0.47
N ARG A 90 6.73 -4.31 0.47
CA ARG A 90 7.24 -4.32 1.86
C ARG A 90 8.64 -4.94 1.96
N GLU A 91 8.91 -5.95 1.17
CA GLU A 91 10.19 -6.66 1.16
C GLU A 91 11.24 -5.96 0.28
N TRP A 92 10.80 -5.10 -0.63
CA TRP A 92 11.68 -4.36 -1.52
C TRP A 92 12.71 -3.52 -0.75
N LYS A 93 13.93 -3.49 -1.27
CA LYS A 93 15.03 -2.69 -0.75
C LYS A 93 15.68 -1.92 -1.90
N PRO A 94 16.12 -0.66 -1.66
CA PRO A 94 16.85 0.09 -2.67
C PRO A 94 18.17 -0.59 -3.00
N LYS A 95 18.60 -0.46 -4.24
CA LYS A 95 19.89 -0.94 -4.74
C LYS A 95 20.97 0.12 -4.63
N SER A 96 20.58 1.40 -4.75
CA SER A 96 21.48 2.55 -4.62
C SER A 96 21.77 2.85 -3.15
N ASP A 97 23.06 2.99 -2.79
CA ASP A 97 23.45 3.10 -1.40
C ASP A 97 23.25 4.51 -0.82
N ASP A 98 23.71 5.58 -1.49
CA ASP A 98 23.81 6.91 -0.86
C ASP A 98 22.99 8.03 -1.50
N LYS A 99 22.35 7.79 -2.64
CA LYS A 99 21.66 8.82 -3.39
C LYS A 99 20.15 8.70 -3.22
N VAL A 100 19.60 9.47 -2.29
CA VAL A 100 18.17 9.41 -1.97
C VAL A 100 17.26 9.63 -3.19
N GLY A 101 17.67 10.48 -4.14
CA GLY A 101 16.91 10.70 -5.36
C GLY A 101 16.82 9.45 -6.25
N GLU A 102 17.90 8.67 -6.35
CA GLU A 102 17.91 7.39 -7.07
C GLU A 102 17.05 6.34 -6.32
N ARG A 103 17.17 6.27 -5.00
CA ARG A 103 16.37 5.34 -4.17
C ARG A 103 14.86 5.60 -4.26
N ILE A 104 14.46 6.87 -4.32
CA ILE A 104 13.04 7.24 -4.53
C ILE A 104 12.59 6.86 -5.94
N ALA A 105 13.41 7.11 -6.96
CA ALA A 105 13.11 6.72 -8.33
C ALA A 105 12.95 5.20 -8.44
N GLU A 106 13.89 4.44 -7.91
CA GLU A 106 13.81 2.97 -7.86
C GLU A 106 12.54 2.47 -7.14
N LEU A 107 12.17 3.12 -6.01
CA LEU A 107 10.94 2.78 -5.31
C LEU A 107 9.72 2.99 -6.21
N PHE A 108 9.63 4.14 -6.88
CA PHE A 108 8.47 4.46 -7.71
C PHE A 108 8.38 3.55 -8.93
N ASP A 109 9.51 3.29 -9.60
CA ASP A 109 9.57 2.37 -10.75
C ASP A 109 9.17 0.95 -10.38
N PHE A 110 9.46 0.52 -9.15
CA PHE A 110 9.07 -0.80 -8.66
C PHE A 110 7.63 -0.82 -8.14
N ALA A 111 7.26 0.15 -7.30
CA ALA A 111 6.01 0.07 -6.54
C ALA A 111 4.77 0.44 -7.35
N PHE A 112 4.86 1.40 -8.28
CA PHE A 112 3.69 1.83 -9.04
C PHE A 112 3.13 0.74 -9.96
N PRO A 113 3.94 -0.01 -10.75
CA PRO A 113 3.42 -1.16 -11.50
C PRO A 113 2.71 -2.18 -10.63
N GLU A 114 3.27 -2.53 -9.46
CA GLU A 114 2.62 -3.43 -8.49
C GLU A 114 1.29 -2.85 -7.98
N MET A 115 1.27 -1.57 -7.64
CA MET A 115 0.06 -0.89 -7.19
C MET A 115 -1.02 -0.82 -8.28
N PHE A 116 -0.65 -0.66 -9.55
CA PHE A 116 -1.60 -0.67 -10.67
C PHE A 116 -2.19 -2.06 -10.90
N CYS A 117 -1.42 -3.13 -10.69
CA CYS A 117 -1.94 -4.50 -10.78
C CYS A 117 -2.99 -4.81 -9.69
N HIS A 118 -3.00 -4.03 -8.60
CA HIS A 118 -3.90 -4.22 -7.47
C HIS A 118 -4.73 -2.97 -7.15
N GLU A 119 -4.99 -2.17 -8.16
CA GLU A 119 -5.66 -0.86 -8.02
C GLU A 119 -7.04 -1.00 -7.37
N GLY A 120 -7.81 -2.02 -7.73
CA GLY A 120 -9.14 -2.26 -7.17
C GLY A 120 -9.12 -2.49 -5.66
N ALA A 121 -8.22 -3.34 -5.16
CA ALA A 121 -8.06 -3.59 -3.73
C ALA A 121 -7.60 -2.32 -2.97
N LEU A 122 -6.69 -1.54 -3.55
CA LEU A 122 -6.21 -0.28 -2.96
C LEU A 122 -7.31 0.78 -2.91
N ARG A 123 -8.15 0.89 -3.94
CA ARG A 123 -9.32 1.78 -3.96
C ARG A 123 -10.38 1.36 -2.94
N ALA A 124 -10.62 0.05 -2.78
CA ALA A 124 -11.50 -0.47 -1.75
C ALA A 124 -11.02 -0.08 -0.34
N ALA A 125 -9.72 -0.13 -0.08
CA ALA A 125 -9.13 0.31 1.19
C ALA A 125 -9.32 1.81 1.44
N LEU A 126 -9.22 2.65 0.41
CA LEU A 126 -9.52 4.09 0.52
C LEU A 126 -10.98 4.31 0.90
N LEU A 127 -11.92 3.65 0.22
CA LEU A 127 -13.34 3.76 0.52
C LEU A 127 -13.65 3.38 1.98
N VAL A 128 -13.15 2.22 2.44
CA VAL A 128 -13.33 1.78 3.83
C VAL A 128 -12.72 2.77 4.82
N SER A 129 -11.56 3.34 4.51
CA SER A 129 -10.95 4.36 5.35
C SER A 129 -11.79 5.62 5.50
N LEU A 130 -12.44 6.07 4.40
CA LEU A 130 -13.36 7.21 4.44
C LEU A 130 -14.65 6.88 5.21
N GLN A 131 -15.18 5.67 5.04
CA GLN A 131 -16.34 5.20 5.81
C GLN A 131 -16.02 5.12 7.30
N GLN A 132 -14.88 4.59 7.70
CA GLN A 132 -14.43 4.55 9.09
C GLN A 132 -14.23 5.95 9.66
N TRP A 133 -13.66 6.89 8.90
CA TRP A 133 -13.55 8.30 9.30
C TRP A 133 -14.91 8.94 9.57
N ALA A 134 -15.91 8.66 8.72
CA ALA A 134 -17.26 9.17 8.92
C ALA A 134 -17.95 8.53 10.14
N LEU A 135 -17.80 7.21 10.31
CA LEU A 135 -18.36 6.45 11.43
C LEU A 135 -17.77 6.90 12.77
N GLU A 136 -16.47 7.14 12.84
CA GLU A 136 -15.77 7.63 14.04
C GLU A 136 -16.37 8.95 14.57
N ARG A 137 -16.87 9.81 13.67
CA ARG A 137 -17.50 11.09 14.03
C ARG A 137 -18.98 10.98 14.35
N HIS A 138 -19.68 10.07 13.69
CA HIS A 138 -21.14 9.97 13.79
C HIS A 138 -21.60 8.95 14.85
N SER A 139 -20.82 7.89 15.07
CA SER A 139 -21.18 6.79 15.98
C SER A 139 -19.91 6.13 16.53
N PRO A 140 -19.14 6.80 17.40
CA PRO A 140 -17.87 6.29 17.91
C PRO A 140 -17.99 4.94 18.62
N ASP A 141 -19.13 4.67 19.26
CA ASP A 141 -19.40 3.41 19.96
C ASP A 141 -19.58 2.20 19.04
N LYS A 142 -19.72 2.42 17.73
CA LYS A 142 -19.87 1.36 16.71
C LYS A 142 -18.59 1.11 15.91
N MET A 143 -17.48 1.64 16.37
CA MET A 143 -16.21 1.48 15.65
C MET A 143 -15.72 0.03 15.70
N GLU A 144 -15.57 -0.55 14.50
CA GLU A 144 -14.77 -1.73 14.27
C GLU A 144 -13.27 -1.38 14.32
N LYS A 145 -12.42 -2.41 14.34
CA LYS A 145 -10.98 -2.26 14.28
C LYS A 145 -10.58 -1.40 13.05
N LYS A 146 -9.83 -0.32 13.31
CA LYS A 146 -9.40 0.61 12.27
C LYS A 146 -8.51 -0.08 11.24
N LEU A 147 -8.83 0.08 9.97
CA LEU A 147 -8.00 -0.40 8.87
C LEU A 147 -6.65 0.33 8.90
N VAL A 148 -5.58 -0.41 9.15
CA VAL A 148 -4.22 0.14 9.04
C VAL A 148 -3.84 0.14 7.57
N ARG A 149 -3.73 1.32 6.96
CA ARG A 149 -3.34 1.48 5.58
C ARG A 149 -1.83 1.45 5.44
N GLY A 150 -1.34 0.37 4.86
CA GLY A 150 -0.03 0.24 4.25
C GLY A 150 1.19 0.49 5.13
N ASN A 151 2.32 0.11 4.59
CA ASN A 151 3.63 0.25 5.20
C ASN A 151 4.38 1.52 4.74
N ARG A 152 3.62 2.52 4.24
CA ARG A 152 4.14 3.75 3.63
C ARG A 152 5.24 4.42 4.45
N LYS A 153 5.00 4.60 5.75
CA LYS A 153 5.97 5.26 6.64
C LYS A 153 7.28 4.47 6.74
N ALA A 154 7.21 3.15 6.91
CA ALA A 154 8.40 2.30 7.04
C ALA A 154 9.18 2.22 5.71
N THR A 155 8.48 2.12 4.58
CA THR A 155 9.11 2.10 3.25
C THR A 155 9.81 3.43 2.97
N LEU A 156 9.15 4.57 3.18
CA LEU A 156 9.77 5.88 2.99
C LEU A 156 10.92 6.14 3.95
N ALA A 157 10.81 5.76 5.23
CA ALA A 157 11.91 5.88 6.19
C ALA A 157 13.15 5.10 5.73
N ARG A 158 12.97 3.89 5.20
CA ARG A 158 14.06 3.06 4.64
C ARG A 158 14.74 3.72 3.45
N VAL A 159 13.97 4.33 2.55
CA VAL A 159 14.49 5.04 1.37
C VAL A 159 15.24 6.30 1.78
N MET A 160 14.72 7.02 2.77
CA MET A 160 15.28 8.29 3.26
C MET A 160 16.43 8.14 4.27
N GLU A 161 16.83 6.90 4.60
CA GLU A 161 17.91 6.64 5.58
C GLU A 161 19.20 7.42 5.32
N PRO A 162 19.73 7.52 4.06
CA PRO A 162 20.99 8.21 3.80
C PRO A 162 21.00 9.70 4.14
N VAL A 163 19.82 10.35 4.18
CA VAL A 163 19.70 11.80 4.46
C VAL A 163 19.16 12.09 5.85
N LYS A 164 18.90 11.06 6.65
CA LYS A 164 18.33 11.22 7.99
C LYS A 164 19.18 12.10 8.90
N GLU A 165 20.53 11.92 8.83
CA GLU A 165 21.49 12.71 9.60
C GLU A 165 21.93 14.00 8.87
N LYS A 166 21.61 14.14 7.56
CA LYS A 166 21.97 15.30 6.74
C LYS A 166 20.91 16.41 6.79
N TYR A 167 19.66 16.05 7.03
CA TYR A 167 18.56 16.99 7.12
C TYR A 167 18.25 17.32 8.59
N SER A 168 17.84 18.55 8.85
CA SER A 168 17.23 18.88 10.14
C SER A 168 16.01 17.99 10.40
N PRO A 169 15.65 17.71 11.66
CA PRO A 169 14.47 16.90 11.98
C PRO A 169 13.17 17.48 11.37
N GLU A 170 13.11 18.79 11.20
CA GLU A 170 11.99 19.48 10.56
C GLU A 170 11.96 19.20 9.06
N MET A 171 13.08 19.39 8.37
CA MET A 171 13.24 19.12 6.94
C MET A 171 12.95 17.65 6.64
N TYR A 172 13.49 16.71 7.42
CA TYR A 172 13.24 15.28 7.25
C TYR A 172 11.75 14.95 7.34
N ARG A 173 11.02 15.49 8.33
CA ARG A 173 9.56 15.30 8.45
C ARG A 173 8.80 15.90 7.28
N LYS A 174 9.18 17.11 6.82
CA LYS A 174 8.59 17.80 5.67
C LYS A 174 8.70 16.97 4.40
N VAL A 175 9.90 16.43 4.12
CA VAL A 175 10.17 15.63 2.92
C VAL A 175 9.43 14.29 2.96
N ILE A 176 9.44 13.57 4.09
CA ILE A 176 8.66 12.31 4.23
C ILE A 176 7.15 12.57 4.05
N ALA A 177 6.63 13.66 4.60
CA ALA A 177 5.22 14.01 4.43
C ALA A 177 4.88 14.31 2.96
N ALA A 178 5.75 15.05 2.26
CA ALA A 178 5.59 15.31 0.82
C ALA A 178 5.62 14.02 -0.01
N PHE A 179 6.59 13.13 0.22
CA PHE A 179 6.61 11.83 -0.45
C PHE A 179 5.41 10.95 -0.10
N SER A 180 4.86 11.07 1.11
CA SER A 180 3.64 10.35 1.48
C SER A 180 2.41 10.75 0.65
N LEU A 181 2.38 11.94 0.08
CA LEU A 181 1.35 12.37 -0.87
C LEU A 181 1.55 11.77 -2.26
N LEU A 182 2.81 11.53 -2.66
CA LEU A 182 3.14 10.98 -3.97
C LEU A 182 3.13 9.44 -3.99
N TYR A 183 3.29 8.82 -2.84
CA TYR A 183 3.43 7.37 -2.70
C TYR A 183 2.21 6.78 -1.98
N GLY A 184 1.17 6.47 -2.76
CA GLY A 184 -0.06 5.87 -2.25
C GLY A 184 -1.17 5.87 -3.28
N SER A 185 -2.21 5.09 -3.01
CA SER A 185 -3.38 4.96 -3.89
C SER A 185 -4.20 6.26 -4.05
N GLU A 186 -3.98 7.24 -3.18
CA GLU A 186 -4.60 8.58 -3.29
C GLU A 186 -4.19 9.30 -4.59
N VAL A 187 -2.99 9.01 -5.10
CA VAL A 187 -2.49 9.53 -6.37
C VAL A 187 -3.41 9.15 -7.53
N PHE A 188 -3.99 7.95 -7.50
CA PHE A 188 -4.91 7.48 -8.54
C PHE A 188 -6.15 8.36 -8.66
N LEU A 189 -6.71 8.82 -7.54
CA LEU A 189 -7.90 9.68 -7.54
C LEU A 189 -7.62 11.01 -8.25
N VAL A 190 -6.42 11.55 -8.08
CA VAL A 190 -6.07 12.85 -8.70
C VAL A 190 -5.60 12.63 -10.14
N MET A 191 -4.59 11.79 -10.36
CA MET A 191 -3.93 11.72 -11.65
C MET A 191 -4.76 10.93 -12.67
N LYS A 192 -5.38 9.80 -12.27
CA LYS A 192 -6.17 9.00 -13.20
C LYS A 192 -7.60 9.49 -13.31
N ASP A 193 -8.29 9.74 -12.18
CA ASP A 193 -9.73 10.01 -12.22
C ASP A 193 -10.05 11.47 -12.58
N ILE A 194 -9.21 12.45 -12.16
CA ILE A 194 -9.42 13.87 -12.46
C ILE A 194 -8.70 14.26 -13.75
N TRP A 195 -7.42 13.85 -13.90
CA TRP A 195 -6.59 14.27 -15.03
C TRP A 195 -6.60 13.28 -16.21
N GLY A 196 -7.16 12.08 -16.04
CA GLY A 196 -7.26 11.06 -17.09
C GLY A 196 -5.90 10.47 -17.49
N MET A 197 -4.88 10.58 -16.66
CA MET A 197 -3.53 10.09 -16.93
C MET A 197 -3.48 8.56 -17.00
N ASP A 198 -2.73 8.03 -17.92
CA ASP A 198 -2.40 6.62 -17.95
C ASP A 198 -1.32 6.24 -16.91
N ASN A 199 -1.01 4.96 -16.81
CA ASN A 199 -0.07 4.45 -15.82
C ASN A 199 1.34 5.03 -15.98
N GLN A 200 1.81 5.22 -17.22
CA GLN A 200 3.13 5.76 -17.49
C GLN A 200 3.19 7.25 -17.15
N GLU A 201 2.16 8.01 -17.53
CA GLU A 201 2.04 9.42 -17.19
C GLU A 201 2.03 9.65 -15.68
N VAL A 202 1.37 8.77 -14.91
CA VAL A 202 1.41 8.82 -13.44
C VAL A 202 2.84 8.64 -12.92
N ILE A 203 3.57 7.61 -13.41
CA ILE A 203 4.96 7.36 -13.00
C ILE A 203 5.84 8.57 -13.35
N ASP A 204 5.76 9.09 -14.56
CA ASP A 204 6.56 10.21 -15.03
C ASP A 204 6.33 11.46 -14.16
N ASN A 205 5.07 11.74 -13.81
CA ASN A 205 4.71 12.88 -12.96
C ASN A 205 5.22 12.73 -11.52
N VAL A 206 5.03 11.56 -10.88
CA VAL A 206 5.53 11.35 -9.51
C VAL A 206 7.06 11.37 -9.45
N GLN A 207 7.74 10.87 -10.49
CA GLN A 207 9.19 10.96 -10.63
C GLN A 207 9.67 12.42 -10.77
N TRP A 208 9.00 13.21 -11.59
CA TRP A 208 9.30 14.63 -11.74
C TRP A 208 9.14 15.40 -10.42
N MET A 209 8.01 15.19 -9.73
CA MET A 209 7.75 15.80 -8.42
C MET A 209 8.77 15.34 -7.37
N ALA A 210 9.15 14.07 -7.36
CA ALA A 210 10.15 13.55 -6.45
C ALA A 210 11.51 14.26 -6.61
N LYS A 211 11.96 14.46 -7.85
CA LYS A 211 13.18 15.21 -8.16
C LYS A 211 13.07 16.66 -7.67
N ALA A 212 11.93 17.33 -7.87
CA ALA A 212 11.70 18.69 -7.41
C ALA A 212 11.78 18.81 -5.87
N ILE A 213 11.16 17.85 -5.14
CA ILE A 213 11.19 17.80 -3.67
C ILE A 213 12.61 17.64 -3.16
N ILE A 214 13.40 16.70 -3.70
CA ILE A 214 14.78 16.44 -3.27
C ILE A 214 15.67 17.66 -3.58
N ASN A 215 15.55 18.24 -4.75
CA ASN A 215 16.33 19.42 -5.12
C ASN A 215 16.04 20.60 -4.20
N GLN A 216 14.76 20.81 -3.87
CA GLN A 216 14.37 21.87 -2.96
C GLN A 216 14.87 21.62 -1.54
N ALA A 217 14.74 20.39 -1.02
CA ALA A 217 15.23 20.04 0.30
C ALA A 217 16.74 20.20 0.44
N ASN A 218 17.51 19.77 -0.57
CA ASN A 218 18.97 19.94 -0.58
C ASN A 218 19.38 21.41 -0.58
N ARG A 219 18.65 22.25 -1.36
CA ARG A 219 18.93 23.70 -1.40
C ARG A 219 18.67 24.37 -0.05
N GLU A 220 17.48 24.12 0.55
CA GLU A 220 17.11 24.69 1.85
C GLU A 220 18.09 24.25 2.95
N SER A 221 18.48 22.96 2.97
CA SER A 221 19.44 22.45 3.97
C SER A 221 20.84 23.07 3.82
N SER A 222 21.30 23.36 2.60
CA SER A 222 22.58 24.04 2.37
C SER A 222 22.52 25.51 2.83
N GLU A 223 21.42 26.20 2.62
CA GLU A 223 21.20 27.56 3.07
C GLU A 223 21.19 27.67 4.61
N GLU A 224 20.56 26.70 5.31
CA GLU A 224 20.56 26.61 6.78
C GLU A 224 21.97 26.41 7.35
N GLU A 225 22.80 25.55 6.73
CA GLU A 225 24.17 25.31 7.14
C GLU A 225 25.06 26.58 7.01
N TYR A 226 24.89 27.33 5.91
CA TYR A 226 25.59 28.60 5.70
C TYR A 226 25.16 29.69 6.70
N ALA A 227 23.90 29.71 7.09
CA ALA A 227 23.37 30.69 8.04
C ALA A 227 23.81 30.41 9.49
N GLY A 228 23.94 29.13 9.85
CA GLY A 228 24.37 28.68 11.18
C GLY A 228 25.88 28.84 11.46
N ASN A 229 26.70 29.05 10.41
CA ASN A 229 28.15 29.24 10.50
C ASN A 229 28.58 30.71 10.52
N LYS A 230 27.68 31.68 10.61
CA LYS A 230 27.91 33.13 10.80
C LYS A 230 27.55 33.56 12.19
#